data_b0b28b877680488ce15970d7db51f950
#
_entry.id   b0b28b877680488ce15970d7db51f950
#
_cell.length_a   1.000
_cell.length_b   1.000
_cell.length_c   1.000
_cell.angle_alpha   90.00
_cell.angle_beta   90.00
_cell.angle_gamma   90.00
#
_symmetry.space_group_name_H-M   'P 1'
#
loop_
_entity.id
_entity.type
_entity.pdbx_description
1 polymer ?
#
loop_
_entity_poly.entity_id
_entity_poly.type
_entity_poly.pdbx_seq_one_letter_code
_entity_poly.pdbx_strand_id
1 'polypeptide(L)'
;MSARAYAGLAAAGLAALTVLSPAQAASNATKDEAIAMVKKAVAYIKDQGADKAYPEISSRNGQFIDRDLYIVVYQLDGVVLAHGGNAKFVGKDMKEMKDVDGKLFVKERIELAQKQPSFWQDYKFANPVDKKIEPKQMYCERLENTAVCGGIYKN
;
A
#
# COMPACT_ATOMS: atom_id res chain seq x y z
N MET A 1 66.46 8.46 -54.68
CA MET A 1 65.18 7.82 -55.00
C MET A 1 64.42 7.67 -53.75
N SER A 2 63.28 8.33 -53.65
CA SER A 2 62.54 8.64 -52.43
C SER A 2 61.60 7.54 -51.98
N ALA A 3 61.65 7.13 -50.74
CA ALA A 3 60.61 6.31 -50.09
C ALA A 3 59.86 7.15 -49.03
N ARG A 4 58.61 7.38 -49.32
CA ARG A 4 57.67 8.10 -48.39
C ARG A 4 57.04 7.10 -47.45
N ALA A 5 57.24 7.30 -46.16
CA ALA A 5 56.50 6.59 -45.11
C ALA A 5 55.18 7.31 -44.82
N TYR A 6 54.06 6.58 -44.85
CA TYR A 6 52.75 7.05 -44.37
C TYR A 6 52.56 6.63 -42.94
N ALA A 7 52.44 7.59 -42.06
CA ALA A 7 52.03 7.39 -40.67
C ALA A 7 50.50 7.32 -40.61
N GLY A 8 49.97 6.15 -40.19
CA GLY A 8 48.54 6.00 -39.89
C GLY A 8 48.23 6.42 -38.46
N LEU A 9 47.36 7.44 -38.29
CA LEU A 9 46.77 7.75 -37.01
C LEU A 9 45.64 6.76 -36.71
N ALA A 10 45.80 5.98 -35.68
CA ALA A 10 44.74 5.17 -35.11
C ALA A 10 43.97 6.05 -34.07
N ALA A 11 42.76 6.45 -34.38
CA ALA A 11 41.86 7.11 -33.43
C ALA A 11 41.19 6.03 -32.56
N ALA A 12 41.57 5.98 -31.28
CA ALA A 12 40.91 5.14 -30.28
C ALA A 12 39.65 5.85 -29.81
N GLY A 13 38.49 5.40 -30.26
CA GLY A 13 37.20 5.85 -29.76
C GLY A 13 36.89 5.25 -28.39
N LEU A 14 36.89 6.07 -27.34
CA LEU A 14 36.41 5.70 -26.00
C LEU A 14 34.88 5.64 -26.02
N ALA A 15 34.30 4.44 -26.10
CA ALA A 15 32.86 4.25 -25.90
C ALA A 15 32.56 4.33 -24.39
N ALA A 16 31.96 5.45 -23.93
CA ALA A 16 31.45 5.56 -22.58
C ALA A 16 30.20 4.70 -22.42
N LEU A 17 30.32 3.57 -21.74
CA LEU A 17 29.18 2.77 -21.30
C LEU A 17 28.49 3.52 -20.17
N THR A 18 27.38 4.19 -20.46
CA THR A 18 26.46 4.70 -19.43
C THR A 18 25.76 3.53 -18.78
N VAL A 19 26.19 3.16 -17.59
CA VAL A 19 25.47 2.20 -16.72
C VAL A 19 24.22 2.90 -16.23
N LEU A 20 23.04 2.59 -16.82
CA LEU A 20 21.77 2.94 -16.21
C LEU A 20 21.65 2.08 -14.94
N SER A 21 21.83 2.70 -13.78
CA SER A 21 21.43 2.08 -12.52
C SER A 21 19.92 1.86 -12.55
N PRO A 22 19.44 0.63 -12.28
CA PRO A 22 18.00 0.42 -12.12
C PRO A 22 17.54 1.28 -10.96
N ALA A 23 16.57 2.17 -11.21
CA ALA A 23 15.88 2.89 -10.15
C ALA A 23 15.29 1.83 -9.22
N GLN A 24 15.84 1.71 -8.01
CA GLN A 24 15.32 0.84 -6.98
C GLN A 24 13.92 1.37 -6.64
N ALA A 25 12.88 0.65 -7.04
CA ALA A 25 11.52 0.98 -6.65
C ALA A 25 11.50 1.06 -5.12
N ALA A 26 10.99 2.17 -4.57
CA ALA A 26 10.87 2.34 -3.13
C ALA A 26 10.15 1.10 -2.56
N SER A 27 10.74 0.46 -1.55
CA SER A 27 10.21 -0.79 -0.99
C SER A 27 8.84 -0.60 -0.32
N ASN A 28 8.56 0.61 0.17
CA ASN A 28 7.34 0.97 0.89
C ASN A 28 6.51 2.00 0.11
N ALA A 29 5.20 1.90 0.25
CA ALA A 29 4.28 2.87 -0.31
C ALA A 29 4.32 4.21 0.44
N THR A 30 3.92 5.28 -0.24
CA THR A 30 3.85 6.65 0.28
C THR A 30 2.46 7.00 0.80
N LYS A 31 2.36 8.10 1.57
CA LYS A 31 1.07 8.64 2.02
C LYS A 31 0.14 9.00 0.87
N ASP A 32 0.67 9.61 -0.18
CA ASP A 32 -0.13 10.01 -1.35
C ASP A 32 -0.67 8.79 -2.09
N GLU A 33 0.12 7.73 -2.21
CA GLU A 33 -0.33 6.45 -2.78
C GLU A 33 -1.43 5.80 -1.93
N ALA A 34 -1.32 5.86 -0.58
CA ALA A 34 -2.35 5.34 0.31
C ALA A 34 -3.67 6.12 0.16
N ILE A 35 -3.62 7.46 0.14
CA ILE A 35 -4.80 8.31 -0.09
C ILE A 35 -5.42 8.00 -1.45
N ALA A 36 -4.61 7.92 -2.51
CA ALA A 36 -5.09 7.64 -3.85
C ALA A 36 -5.78 6.26 -3.94
N MET A 37 -5.18 5.23 -3.33
CA MET A 37 -5.76 3.88 -3.34
C MET A 37 -7.05 3.79 -2.53
N VAL A 38 -7.15 4.47 -1.38
CA VAL A 38 -8.39 4.54 -0.59
C VAL A 38 -9.50 5.23 -1.38
N LYS A 39 -9.23 6.37 -2.00
CA LYS A 39 -10.20 7.07 -2.86
C LYS A 39 -10.65 6.21 -4.04
N LYS A 40 -9.73 5.50 -4.68
CA LYS A 40 -10.03 4.53 -5.74
C LYS A 40 -10.95 3.43 -5.23
N ALA A 41 -10.69 2.87 -4.05
CA ALA A 41 -11.51 1.82 -3.44
C ALA A 41 -12.91 2.34 -3.10
N VAL A 42 -13.04 3.53 -2.51
CA VAL A 42 -14.33 4.18 -2.23
C VAL A 42 -15.14 4.37 -3.51
N ALA A 43 -14.53 4.88 -4.57
CA ALA A 43 -15.18 5.06 -5.87
C ALA A 43 -15.63 3.71 -6.46
N TYR A 44 -14.78 2.70 -6.39
CA TYR A 44 -15.08 1.37 -6.89
C TYR A 44 -16.22 0.68 -6.14
N ILE A 45 -16.27 0.81 -4.80
CA ILE A 45 -17.38 0.30 -3.97
C ILE A 45 -18.70 0.97 -4.37
N LYS A 46 -18.69 2.30 -4.57
CA LYS A 46 -19.89 3.06 -4.99
C LYS A 46 -20.38 2.65 -6.37
N ASP A 47 -19.47 2.39 -7.31
CA ASP A 47 -19.80 2.07 -8.71
C ASP A 47 -20.21 0.61 -8.89
N GLN A 48 -19.48 -0.34 -8.30
CA GLN A 48 -19.67 -1.77 -8.52
C GLN A 48 -20.53 -2.46 -7.45
N GLY A 49 -20.77 -1.80 -6.32
CA GLY A 49 -21.44 -2.38 -5.15
C GLY A 49 -20.54 -3.30 -4.32
N ALA A 50 -20.96 -3.54 -3.09
CA ALA A 50 -20.23 -4.33 -2.10
C ALA A 50 -19.93 -5.77 -2.57
N ASP A 51 -20.91 -6.42 -3.21
CA ASP A 51 -20.81 -7.83 -3.63
C ASP A 51 -19.67 -8.09 -4.62
N LYS A 52 -19.35 -7.11 -5.47
CA LYS A 52 -18.23 -7.17 -6.40
C LYS A 52 -16.95 -6.58 -5.82
N ALA A 53 -17.08 -5.48 -5.08
CA ALA A 53 -15.93 -4.73 -4.60
C ALA A 53 -15.16 -5.45 -3.49
N TYR A 54 -15.83 -6.05 -2.52
CA TYR A 54 -15.14 -6.67 -1.39
C TYR A 54 -14.31 -7.92 -1.77
N PRO A 55 -14.78 -8.82 -2.64
CA PRO A 55 -13.94 -9.89 -3.17
C PRO A 55 -12.72 -9.37 -3.94
N GLU A 56 -12.89 -8.34 -4.78
CA GLU A 56 -11.79 -7.72 -5.52
C GLU A 56 -10.76 -7.08 -4.59
N ILE A 57 -11.20 -6.33 -3.56
CA ILE A 57 -10.32 -5.74 -2.54
C ILE A 57 -9.56 -6.81 -1.75
N SER A 58 -10.17 -7.97 -1.53
CA SER A 58 -9.56 -9.09 -0.78
C SER A 58 -8.66 -9.98 -1.64
N SER A 59 -8.63 -9.76 -2.95
CA SER A 59 -7.81 -10.52 -3.89
C SER A 59 -6.35 -10.13 -3.81
N ARG A 60 -5.44 -11.12 -3.65
CA ARG A 60 -3.99 -10.88 -3.64
C ARG A 60 -3.43 -10.43 -4.99
N ASN A 61 -4.12 -10.72 -6.06
CA ASN A 61 -3.77 -10.33 -7.43
C ASN A 61 -4.66 -9.20 -7.95
N GLY A 62 -5.44 -8.57 -7.06
CA GLY A 62 -6.37 -7.51 -7.38
C GLY A 62 -5.69 -6.13 -7.48
N GLN A 63 -6.49 -5.15 -7.91
CA GLN A 63 -6.02 -3.80 -8.14
C GLN A 63 -5.90 -2.93 -6.86
N PHE A 64 -6.15 -3.50 -5.68
CA PHE A 64 -6.16 -2.82 -4.38
C PHE A 64 -5.04 -3.31 -3.46
N ILE A 65 -3.97 -3.84 -4.04
CA ILE A 65 -2.71 -4.18 -3.38
C ILE A 65 -1.54 -3.71 -4.24
N ASP A 66 -0.56 -3.08 -3.63
CA ASP A 66 0.69 -2.65 -4.26
C ASP A 66 1.81 -2.66 -3.22
N ARG A 67 2.78 -3.56 -3.38
CA ARG A 67 3.91 -3.72 -2.42
C ARG A 67 3.40 -4.02 -1.01
N ASP A 68 3.61 -3.10 -0.06
CA ASP A 68 3.16 -3.17 1.34
C ASP A 68 1.79 -2.49 1.58
N LEU A 69 1.26 -1.75 0.59
CA LEU A 69 -0.03 -1.08 0.63
C LEU A 69 -1.16 -2.01 0.20
N TYR A 70 -2.20 -2.09 0.99
CA TYR A 70 -3.44 -2.81 0.69
C TYR A 70 -4.65 -2.14 1.34
N ILE A 71 -5.83 -2.39 0.79
CA ILE A 71 -7.10 -1.87 1.33
C ILE A 71 -7.71 -2.86 2.32
N VAL A 72 -8.30 -2.30 3.37
CA VAL A 72 -9.17 -3.00 4.32
C VAL A 72 -10.47 -2.22 4.47
N VAL A 73 -11.59 -2.92 4.51
CA VAL A 73 -12.91 -2.33 4.76
C VAL A 73 -13.45 -2.91 6.06
N TYR A 74 -13.80 -2.03 6.99
CA TYR A 74 -14.42 -2.38 8.27
C TYR A 74 -15.87 -1.89 8.29
N GLN A 75 -16.78 -2.71 8.77
CA GLN A 75 -18.06 -2.23 9.24
C GLN A 75 -17.86 -1.47 10.56
N LEU A 76 -18.70 -0.47 10.86
CA LEU A 76 -18.52 0.36 12.07
C LEU A 76 -18.86 -0.36 13.39
N ASP A 77 -19.17 -1.63 13.35
CA ASP A 77 -19.27 -2.53 14.50
C ASP A 77 -17.99 -3.35 14.78
N GLY A 78 -17.00 -3.30 13.89
CA GLY A 78 -15.71 -3.99 14.02
C GLY A 78 -15.50 -5.18 13.10
N VAL A 79 -16.52 -5.60 12.38
CA VAL A 79 -16.40 -6.72 11.42
C VAL A 79 -15.61 -6.29 10.19
N VAL A 80 -14.67 -7.12 9.77
CA VAL A 80 -13.90 -6.93 8.53
C VAL A 80 -14.71 -7.41 7.34
N LEU A 81 -14.99 -6.53 6.38
CA LEU A 81 -15.75 -6.83 5.17
C LEU A 81 -14.84 -7.19 3.99
N ALA A 82 -13.66 -6.61 3.93
CA ALA A 82 -12.63 -6.91 2.92
C ALA A 82 -11.23 -6.67 3.49
N HIS A 83 -10.23 -7.45 3.05
CA HIS A 83 -8.85 -7.33 3.54
C HIS A 83 -7.82 -7.82 2.52
N GLY A 84 -7.16 -6.90 1.81
CA GLY A 84 -6.17 -7.21 0.78
C GLY A 84 -4.91 -7.91 1.31
N GLY A 85 -4.47 -7.59 2.53
CA GLY A 85 -3.26 -8.18 3.12
C GLY A 85 -3.47 -9.59 3.70
N ASN A 86 -4.67 -9.93 4.16
CA ASN A 86 -4.98 -11.26 4.71
C ASN A 86 -6.48 -11.54 4.71
N ALA A 87 -6.95 -12.28 3.72
CA ALA A 87 -8.36 -12.63 3.56
C ALA A 87 -8.95 -13.47 4.73
N LYS A 88 -8.11 -14.07 5.59
CA LYS A 88 -8.57 -14.81 6.77
C LYS A 88 -9.24 -13.93 7.83
N PHE A 89 -9.06 -12.62 7.74
CA PHE A 89 -9.74 -11.66 8.63
C PHE A 89 -11.16 -11.31 8.18
N VAL A 90 -11.51 -11.55 6.92
CA VAL A 90 -12.86 -11.27 6.40
C VAL A 90 -13.92 -12.04 7.20
N GLY A 91 -14.96 -11.33 7.63
CA GLY A 91 -16.05 -11.82 8.46
C GLY A 91 -15.77 -11.89 9.96
N LYS A 92 -14.56 -11.52 10.41
CA LYS A 92 -14.22 -11.51 11.84
C LYS A 92 -14.44 -10.14 12.47
N ASP A 93 -14.99 -10.11 13.67
CA ASP A 93 -14.96 -8.94 14.55
C ASP A 93 -13.54 -8.79 15.11
N MET A 94 -12.91 -7.66 14.79
CA MET A 94 -11.56 -7.33 15.22
C MET A 94 -11.51 -6.16 16.23
N LYS A 95 -12.64 -5.78 16.79
CA LYS A 95 -12.73 -4.64 17.71
C LYS A 95 -11.80 -4.75 18.91
N GLU A 96 -11.68 -5.96 19.46
CA GLU A 96 -10.84 -6.23 20.64
C GLU A 96 -9.39 -6.63 20.25
N MET A 97 -9.03 -6.58 18.95
CA MET A 97 -7.66 -6.85 18.53
C MET A 97 -6.71 -5.75 19.00
N LYS A 98 -5.61 -6.18 19.61
CA LYS A 98 -4.54 -5.30 20.08
C LYS A 98 -3.31 -5.42 19.19
N ASP A 99 -2.62 -4.32 19.03
CA ASP A 99 -1.25 -4.35 18.52
C ASP A 99 -0.25 -4.78 19.62
N VAL A 100 1.04 -4.83 19.29
CA VAL A 100 2.08 -5.27 20.23
C VAL A 100 2.27 -4.34 21.43
N ASP A 101 1.79 -3.11 21.35
CA ASP A 101 1.81 -2.14 22.44
C ASP A 101 0.50 -2.18 23.26
N GLY A 102 -0.43 -3.07 22.94
CA GLY A 102 -1.73 -3.20 23.63
C GLY A 102 -2.81 -2.24 23.15
N LYS A 103 -2.57 -1.52 22.03
CA LYS A 103 -3.52 -0.56 21.47
C LYS A 103 -4.68 -1.28 20.78
N LEU A 104 -5.91 -0.98 21.17
CA LEU A 104 -7.16 -1.44 20.52
C LEU A 104 -7.40 -0.64 19.22
N PHE A 105 -6.56 -0.88 18.21
CA PHE A 105 -6.48 -0.02 17.03
C PHE A 105 -7.74 -0.09 16.14
N VAL A 106 -8.45 -1.20 16.09
CA VAL A 106 -9.72 -1.29 15.34
C VAL A 106 -10.82 -0.51 16.05
N LYS A 107 -10.93 -0.64 17.39
CA LYS A 107 -11.89 0.11 18.18
C LYS A 107 -11.71 1.63 18.02
N GLU A 108 -10.47 2.12 18.19
CA GLU A 108 -10.13 3.52 17.97
C GLU A 108 -10.46 4.00 16.54
N ARG A 109 -10.17 3.16 15.52
CA ARG A 109 -10.48 3.45 14.13
C ARG A 109 -11.98 3.66 13.89
N ILE A 110 -12.81 2.81 14.47
CA ILE A 110 -14.27 2.93 14.39
C ILE A 110 -14.75 4.22 15.06
N GLU A 111 -14.23 4.54 16.24
CA GLU A 111 -14.55 5.78 16.95
C GLU A 111 -14.16 7.03 16.14
N LEU A 112 -12.99 7.01 15.48
CA LEU A 112 -12.55 8.08 14.59
C LEU A 112 -13.46 8.19 13.36
N ALA A 113 -13.82 7.07 12.73
CA ALA A 113 -14.70 7.04 11.57
C ALA A 113 -16.12 7.55 11.88
N GLN A 114 -16.59 7.39 13.12
CA GLN A 114 -17.87 7.95 13.55
C GLN A 114 -17.84 9.47 13.72
N LYS A 115 -16.67 10.05 14.01
CA LYS A 115 -16.49 11.49 14.31
C LYS A 115 -15.98 12.30 13.11
N GLN A 116 -15.31 11.67 12.15
CA GLN A 116 -14.62 12.35 11.07
C GLN A 116 -14.84 11.62 9.73
N PRO A 117 -14.97 12.36 8.61
CA PRO A 117 -15.12 11.75 7.28
C PRO A 117 -13.83 11.10 6.78
N SER A 118 -12.67 11.56 7.25
CA SER A 118 -11.36 10.98 6.94
C SER A 118 -10.35 11.28 8.06
N PHE A 119 -9.37 10.40 8.23
CA PHE A 119 -8.36 10.54 9.29
C PHE A 119 -7.14 9.67 9.02
N TRP A 120 -6.05 9.96 9.73
CA TRP A 120 -4.87 9.11 9.87
C TRP A 120 -4.81 8.52 11.27
N GLN A 121 -4.33 7.28 11.36
CA GLN A 121 -4.14 6.56 12.63
C GLN A 121 -2.80 5.83 12.63
N ASP A 122 -2.06 5.94 13.74
CA ASP A 122 -0.80 5.21 13.97
C ASP A 122 -1.04 3.97 14.85
N TYR A 123 -0.43 2.84 14.47
CA TYR A 123 -0.41 1.59 15.23
C TYR A 123 0.74 0.71 14.73
N LYS A 124 0.93 -0.49 15.29
CA LYS A 124 1.94 -1.45 14.80
C LYS A 124 1.26 -2.68 14.21
N PHE A 125 1.75 -3.14 13.07
CA PHE A 125 1.17 -4.32 12.42
C PHE A 125 2.20 -5.07 11.58
N ALA A 126 1.89 -6.35 11.23
CA ALA A 126 2.75 -7.15 10.38
C ALA A 126 2.76 -6.63 8.94
N ASN A 127 3.94 -6.32 8.43
CA ASN A 127 4.14 -5.96 7.03
C ASN A 127 3.85 -7.18 6.14
N PRO A 128 3.02 -7.07 5.09
CA PRO A 128 2.65 -8.22 4.26
C PRO A 128 3.82 -8.76 3.43
N VAL A 129 4.87 -7.96 3.21
CA VAL A 129 6.04 -8.33 2.39
C VAL A 129 7.02 -9.21 3.18
N ASP A 130 7.45 -8.77 4.36
CA ASP A 130 8.51 -9.45 5.14
C ASP A 130 8.02 -10.04 6.48
N LYS A 131 6.74 -9.83 6.82
CA LYS A 131 6.07 -10.31 8.05
C LYS A 131 6.57 -9.72 9.37
N LYS A 132 7.43 -8.71 9.32
CA LYS A 132 7.88 -8.01 10.53
C LYS A 132 6.79 -7.12 11.09
N ILE A 133 6.77 -6.99 12.42
CA ILE A 133 5.91 -6.01 13.09
C ILE A 133 6.59 -4.65 13.00
N GLU A 134 5.95 -3.72 12.32
CA GLU A 134 6.48 -2.39 12.04
C GLU A 134 5.47 -1.31 12.37
N PRO A 135 5.93 -0.07 12.64
CA PRO A 135 5.04 1.09 12.73
C PRO A 135 4.27 1.28 11.44
N LYS A 136 2.96 1.35 11.54
CA LYS A 136 2.06 1.56 10.41
C LYS A 136 1.22 2.81 10.61
N GLN A 137 1.02 3.57 9.53
CA GLN A 137 0.12 4.71 9.49
C GLN A 137 -0.99 4.42 8.50
N MET A 138 -2.23 4.38 8.98
CA MET A 138 -3.42 4.03 8.21
C MET A 138 -4.23 5.28 7.91
N TYR A 139 -4.50 5.54 6.62
CA TYR A 139 -5.48 6.51 6.17
C TYR A 139 -6.82 5.83 5.98
N CYS A 140 -7.90 6.44 6.49
CA CYS A 140 -9.26 5.94 6.35
C CYS A 140 -10.20 7.02 5.83
N GLU A 141 -11.17 6.63 5.01
CA GLU A 141 -12.34 7.42 4.65
C GLU A 141 -13.61 6.68 5.08
N ARG A 142 -14.54 7.41 5.67
CA ARG A 142 -15.86 6.88 5.98
C ARG A 142 -16.69 6.79 4.72
N LEU A 143 -17.29 5.64 4.48
CA LEU A 143 -18.29 5.40 3.45
C LEU A 143 -19.52 4.78 4.11
N GLU A 144 -20.59 5.58 4.30
CA GLU A 144 -21.83 5.16 4.96
C GLU A 144 -21.58 4.50 6.33
N ASN A 145 -21.87 3.21 6.47
CA ASN A 145 -21.64 2.43 7.71
C ASN A 145 -20.31 1.66 7.69
N THR A 146 -19.35 2.10 6.88
CA THR A 146 -18.03 1.46 6.76
C THR A 146 -16.90 2.46 6.85
N ALA A 147 -15.70 1.97 7.19
CA ALA A 147 -14.44 2.67 7.07
C ALA A 147 -13.56 1.94 6.02
N VAL A 148 -13.21 2.64 4.96
CA VAL A 148 -12.33 2.15 3.90
C VAL A 148 -10.93 2.68 4.16
N CYS A 149 -9.96 1.79 4.37
CA CYS A 149 -8.65 2.14 4.89
C CYS A 149 -7.51 1.56 4.05
N GLY A 150 -6.43 2.32 3.92
CA GLY A 150 -5.17 1.87 3.36
C GLY A 150 -4.01 2.47 4.14
N GLY A 151 -2.95 1.71 4.36
CA GLY A 151 -1.87 2.17 5.23
C GLY A 151 -0.49 1.86 4.71
N ILE A 152 0.44 2.70 5.12
CA ILE A 152 1.87 2.61 4.83
C ILE A 152 2.64 2.16 6.06
N TYR A 153 3.78 1.50 5.85
CA TYR A 153 4.72 1.18 6.91
C TYR A 153 5.82 2.25 6.96
N LYS A 154 6.18 2.65 8.17
CA LYS A 154 7.23 3.64 8.41
C LYS A 154 8.57 2.93 8.54
N ASN A 155 9.56 3.37 7.80
CA ASN A 155 10.95 2.98 7.99
C ASN A 155 11.56 3.68 9.21
#